data_7ee494aefb4c53e5cf16349f8ea78df6
#
_entry.id   7ee494aefb4c53e5cf16349f8ea78df6
#
_cell.length_a   1.000
_cell.length_b   1.000
_cell.length_c   1.000
_cell.angle_alpha   90.00
_cell.angle_beta   90.00
_cell.angle_gamma   90.00
#
_symmetry.space_group_name_H-M   'P 1'
#
loop_
_entity.id
_entity.type
_entity.pdbx_description
1 polymer ?
#
loop_
_entity_poly.entity_id
_entity_poly.type
_entity_poly.pdbx_seq_one_letter_code
_entity_poly.pdbx_strand_id
1 'polypeptide(L)'
;SFGHHAARKFGTRQGVSTPEDWQGFQEVWLSARKLNQIVVHLAAKARLPVISFPPSAATFTANHIVQQWELTPMRSVLAHGLIPLVYGDVVVDTALGGTILSTEDLFVYLAKQLKPARIFLAGSEEGVFADFPANTHLIPMINRDEELSSILQGSASQDVTGGMLTKVNLMQALCRELPGLEVRIFSAEDPTNLSKAMQGKPVGTLIH
;
A
#
# COMPACT_ATOMS: atom_id res chain seq x y z
N SER A 1 8.26 0.64 11.97
CA SER A 1 8.44 0.00 10.68
C SER A 1 9.91 -0.11 10.33
N PHE A 2 10.34 -1.26 9.83
CA PHE A 2 11.75 -1.60 9.60
C PHE A 2 12.47 -0.60 8.67
N GLY A 3 11.88 -0.28 7.52
CA GLY A 3 12.52 0.58 6.53
C GLY A 3 12.32 2.09 6.75
N HIS A 4 11.27 2.51 7.45
CA HIS A 4 10.95 3.94 7.59
C HIS A 4 12.00 4.72 8.37
N HIS A 5 12.66 4.10 9.36
CA HIS A 5 13.72 4.77 10.11
C HIS A 5 14.94 5.04 9.21
N ALA A 6 15.41 4.03 8.50
CA ALA A 6 16.51 4.17 7.55
C ALA A 6 16.15 5.16 6.42
N ALA A 7 14.94 5.05 5.86
CA ALA A 7 14.45 5.94 4.82
C ALA A 7 14.46 7.43 5.22
N ARG A 8 14.05 7.73 6.47
CA ARG A 8 14.10 9.11 7.00
C ARG A 8 15.53 9.57 7.25
N LYS A 9 16.38 8.70 7.81
CA LYS A 9 17.79 9.01 8.12
C LYS A 9 18.56 9.45 6.88
N PHE A 10 18.35 8.79 5.75
CA PHE A 10 19.10 9.02 4.51
C PHE A 10 18.35 9.81 3.45
N GLY A 11 17.10 10.18 3.69
CA GLY A 11 16.32 10.91 2.69
C GLY A 11 16.07 10.15 1.38
N THR A 12 16.17 8.84 1.40
CA THR A 12 16.18 7.97 0.19
C THR A 12 14.98 8.18 -0.74
N ARG A 13 13.83 8.60 -0.20
CA ARG A 13 12.65 8.88 -1.03
C ARG A 13 12.82 10.11 -1.90
N GLN A 14 13.63 11.10 -1.50
CA GLN A 14 13.85 12.34 -2.24
C GLN A 14 14.81 12.16 -3.42
N GLY A 15 15.57 11.09 -3.45
CA GLY A 15 16.53 10.78 -4.50
C GLY A 15 17.84 10.25 -3.95
N VAL A 16 18.65 9.70 -4.84
CA VAL A 16 19.94 9.09 -4.54
C VAL A 16 20.94 9.54 -5.57
N SER A 17 21.95 10.31 -5.16
CA SER A 17 22.93 10.91 -6.08
C SER A 17 24.38 10.75 -5.65
N THR A 18 24.65 10.71 -4.34
CA THR A 18 26.00 10.57 -3.79
C THR A 18 26.32 9.13 -3.38
N PRO A 19 27.59 8.78 -3.19
CA PRO A 19 27.96 7.47 -2.65
C PRO A 19 27.31 7.18 -1.29
N GLU A 20 27.16 8.19 -0.43
CA GLU A 20 26.51 8.09 0.87
C GLU A 20 25.01 7.80 0.72
N ASP A 21 24.33 8.43 -0.25
CA ASP A 21 22.93 8.15 -0.53
C ASP A 21 22.74 6.69 -0.98
N TRP A 22 23.66 6.16 -1.81
CA TRP A 22 23.63 4.75 -2.24
C TRP A 22 23.85 3.78 -1.08
N GLN A 23 24.66 4.14 -0.08
CA GLN A 23 24.75 3.35 1.16
C GLN A 23 23.42 3.37 1.91
N GLY A 24 22.79 4.54 2.03
CA GLY A 24 21.46 4.69 2.62
C GLY A 24 20.39 3.88 1.87
N PHE A 25 20.41 3.86 0.56
CA PHE A 25 19.56 3.03 -0.29
C PHE A 25 19.73 1.54 0.05
N GLN A 26 20.97 1.06 0.19
CA GLN A 26 21.24 -0.31 0.60
C GLN A 26 20.72 -0.62 2.01
N GLU A 27 20.86 0.28 2.98
CA GLU A 27 20.34 0.09 4.36
C GLU A 27 18.80 -0.02 4.37
N VAL A 28 18.10 0.79 3.57
CA VAL A 28 16.64 0.71 3.40
C VAL A 28 16.26 -0.66 2.80
N TRP A 29 16.94 -1.06 1.73
CA TRP A 29 16.73 -2.36 1.08
C TRP A 29 16.90 -3.53 2.06
N LEU A 30 18.00 -3.56 2.82
CA LEU A 30 18.24 -4.60 3.82
C LEU A 30 17.14 -4.66 4.87
N SER A 31 16.66 -3.49 5.33
CA SER A 31 15.60 -3.40 6.33
C SER A 31 14.26 -3.91 5.80
N ALA A 32 13.88 -3.53 4.58
CA ALA A 32 12.66 -3.98 3.92
C ALA A 32 12.70 -5.50 3.65
N ARG A 33 13.82 -5.99 3.14
CA ARG A 33 14.06 -7.42 2.90
C ARG A 33 13.96 -8.25 4.19
N LYS A 34 14.52 -7.75 5.30
CA LYS A 34 14.43 -8.45 6.60
C LYS A 34 12.99 -8.64 7.05
N LEU A 35 12.15 -7.60 6.92
CA LEU A 35 10.71 -7.71 7.22
C LEU A 35 10.03 -8.70 6.29
N ASN A 36 10.29 -8.62 4.98
CA ASN A 36 9.73 -9.54 4.01
C ASN A 36 10.06 -11.02 4.33
N GLN A 37 11.32 -11.31 4.72
CA GLN A 37 11.71 -12.67 5.13
C GLN A 37 10.91 -13.17 6.33
N ILE A 38 10.66 -12.32 7.33
CA ILE A 38 9.82 -12.66 8.49
C ILE A 38 8.40 -13.00 8.02
N VAL A 39 7.80 -12.18 7.17
CA VAL A 39 6.45 -12.39 6.66
C VAL A 39 6.35 -13.69 5.85
N VAL A 40 7.30 -13.94 4.94
CA VAL A 40 7.34 -15.19 4.15
C VAL A 40 7.45 -16.41 5.08
N HIS A 41 8.30 -16.34 6.11
CA HIS A 41 8.45 -17.43 7.06
C HIS A 41 7.17 -17.71 7.87
N LEU A 42 6.49 -16.66 8.32
CA LEU A 42 5.21 -16.78 9.01
C LEU A 42 4.10 -17.31 8.09
N ALA A 43 4.05 -16.86 6.84
CA ALA A 43 3.13 -17.36 5.83
C ALA A 43 3.35 -18.87 5.58
N ALA A 44 4.60 -19.30 5.45
CA ALA A 44 4.94 -20.72 5.29
C ALA A 44 4.49 -21.56 6.50
N LYS A 45 4.69 -21.05 7.73
CA LYS A 45 4.17 -21.71 8.95
C LYS A 45 2.63 -21.81 8.94
N ALA A 46 1.95 -20.82 8.39
CA ALA A 46 0.50 -20.81 8.23
C ALA A 46 0.03 -21.64 7.02
N ARG A 47 0.93 -22.30 6.30
CA ARG A 47 0.66 -23.07 5.06
C ARG A 47 0.05 -22.22 3.94
N LEU A 48 0.39 -20.95 3.91
CA LEU A 48 0.02 -20.06 2.80
C LEU A 48 1.09 -20.14 1.71
N PRO A 49 0.70 -20.41 0.44
CA PRO A 49 1.65 -20.61 -0.66
C PRO A 49 2.14 -19.25 -1.20
N VAL A 50 2.92 -18.52 -0.39
CA VAL A 50 3.42 -17.18 -0.71
C VAL A 50 4.75 -17.24 -1.45
N ILE A 51 4.88 -16.43 -2.50
CA ILE A 51 6.15 -16.18 -3.21
C ILE A 51 6.43 -14.68 -3.21
N SER A 52 7.65 -14.28 -2.78
CA SER A 52 8.06 -12.89 -2.74
C SER A 52 8.50 -12.37 -4.11
N PHE A 53 7.99 -11.18 -4.46
CA PHE A 53 8.34 -10.43 -5.67
C PHE A 53 8.86 -9.05 -5.25
N PRO A 54 10.16 -8.91 -4.94
CA PRO A 54 10.73 -7.63 -4.54
C PRO A 54 10.73 -6.64 -5.70
N PRO A 55 10.15 -5.44 -5.55
CA PRO A 55 10.15 -4.42 -6.60
C PRO A 55 11.56 -4.04 -7.08
N SER A 56 12.53 -3.98 -6.17
CA SER A 56 13.92 -3.67 -6.49
C SER A 56 14.57 -4.57 -7.54
N ALA A 57 14.05 -5.78 -7.75
CA ALA A 57 14.62 -6.75 -8.69
C ALA A 57 14.09 -6.64 -10.12
N ALA A 58 12.93 -5.99 -10.33
CA ALA A 58 12.23 -6.07 -11.62
C ALA A 58 11.51 -4.77 -12.03
N THR A 59 11.68 -3.69 -11.25
CA THR A 59 10.96 -2.43 -11.45
C THR A 59 11.93 -1.28 -11.58
N PHE A 60 11.65 -0.35 -12.47
CA PHE A 60 12.25 0.98 -12.44
C PHE A 60 11.19 2.08 -12.56
N THR A 61 11.54 3.27 -12.07
CA THR A 61 10.66 4.42 -12.00
C THR A 61 11.27 5.65 -12.69
N ALA A 62 10.44 6.66 -12.89
CA ALA A 62 10.87 8.02 -13.18
C ALA A 62 10.01 8.97 -12.34
N ASN A 63 10.62 9.80 -11.50
CA ASN A 63 9.93 10.67 -10.57
C ASN A 63 8.86 9.93 -9.73
N HIS A 64 9.22 8.81 -9.12
CA HIS A 64 8.36 7.90 -8.32
C HIS A 64 7.29 7.13 -9.10
N ILE A 65 7.13 7.38 -10.39
CA ILE A 65 6.12 6.71 -11.21
C ILE A 65 6.72 5.47 -11.83
N VAL A 66 6.09 4.31 -11.60
CA VAL A 66 6.52 3.05 -12.21
C VAL A 66 6.44 3.14 -13.72
N GLN A 67 7.57 3.00 -14.38
CA GLN A 67 7.67 2.99 -15.85
C GLN A 67 7.52 1.58 -16.38
N GLN A 68 8.16 0.62 -15.72
CA GLN A 68 8.10 -0.78 -16.11
C GLN A 68 8.21 -1.68 -14.90
N TRP A 69 7.39 -2.72 -14.88
CA TRP A 69 7.49 -3.87 -13.99
C TRP A 69 7.08 -5.12 -14.77
N GLU A 70 7.98 -6.08 -14.89
CA GLU A 70 7.67 -7.35 -15.56
C GLU A 70 6.76 -8.20 -14.65
N LEU A 71 5.49 -8.31 -15.04
CA LEU A 71 4.45 -9.01 -14.25
C LEU A 71 4.15 -10.42 -14.74
N THR A 72 4.77 -10.90 -15.82
CA THR A 72 4.53 -12.25 -16.35
C THR A 72 4.77 -13.34 -15.30
N PRO A 73 5.87 -13.33 -14.52
CA PRO A 73 6.06 -14.30 -13.44
C PRO A 73 4.98 -14.22 -12.37
N MET A 74 4.57 -13.00 -11.99
CA MET A 74 3.52 -12.79 -10.99
C MET A 74 2.16 -13.34 -11.47
N ARG A 75 1.79 -13.07 -12.72
CA ARG A 75 0.56 -13.63 -13.32
C ARG A 75 0.61 -15.15 -13.38
N SER A 76 1.76 -15.73 -13.70
CA SER A 76 1.94 -17.17 -13.74
C SER A 76 1.71 -17.82 -12.37
N VAL A 77 2.32 -17.29 -11.31
CA VAL A 77 2.13 -17.88 -9.96
C VAL A 77 0.70 -17.70 -9.47
N LEU A 78 0.04 -16.57 -9.76
CA LEU A 78 -1.39 -16.38 -9.48
C LEU A 78 -2.26 -17.43 -10.17
N ALA A 79 -2.00 -17.72 -11.45
CA ALA A 79 -2.75 -18.73 -12.20
C ALA A 79 -2.59 -20.13 -11.63
N HIS A 80 -1.51 -20.40 -10.87
CA HIS A 80 -1.27 -21.67 -10.19
C HIS A 80 -1.66 -21.67 -8.70
N GLY A 81 -2.42 -20.66 -8.26
CA GLY A 81 -2.95 -20.59 -6.89
C GLY A 81 -1.94 -20.17 -5.83
N LEU A 82 -0.77 -19.64 -6.24
CA LEU A 82 0.18 -19.07 -5.30
C LEU A 82 -0.13 -17.58 -5.05
N ILE A 83 0.36 -17.08 -3.94
CA ILE A 83 0.11 -15.70 -3.47
C ILE A 83 1.37 -14.86 -3.69
N PRO A 84 1.40 -13.94 -4.67
CA PRO A 84 2.50 -13.00 -4.80
C PRO A 84 2.55 -12.05 -3.60
N LEU A 85 3.69 -11.98 -2.93
CA LEU A 85 3.95 -11.03 -1.86
C LEU A 85 4.86 -9.92 -2.39
N VAL A 86 4.33 -8.71 -2.41
CA VAL A 86 5.08 -7.48 -2.69
C VAL A 86 5.15 -6.62 -1.44
N TYR A 87 6.08 -5.69 -1.38
CA TYR A 87 6.28 -4.81 -0.22
C TYR A 87 6.90 -3.49 -0.66
N GLY A 88 6.75 -2.43 0.14
CA GLY A 88 7.46 -1.17 -0.12
C GLY A 88 8.97 -1.40 -0.14
N ASP A 89 9.62 -0.99 -1.22
CA ASP A 89 11.02 -1.32 -1.50
C ASP A 89 11.73 -0.12 -2.14
N VAL A 90 13.06 -0.17 -2.17
CA VAL A 90 13.86 0.75 -2.98
C VAL A 90 13.81 0.33 -4.44
N VAL A 91 13.87 1.30 -5.34
CA VAL A 91 13.94 1.05 -6.79
C VAL A 91 14.87 2.05 -7.45
N VAL A 92 15.45 1.68 -8.59
CA VAL A 92 16.16 2.62 -9.44
C VAL A 92 15.15 3.58 -10.07
N ASP A 93 15.45 4.88 -10.01
CA ASP A 93 14.64 5.94 -10.60
C ASP A 93 15.49 6.70 -11.61
N THR A 94 15.01 6.77 -12.85
CA THR A 94 15.80 7.37 -13.95
C THR A 94 15.96 8.87 -13.85
N ALA A 95 15.14 9.55 -13.05
CA ALA A 95 15.24 10.99 -12.80
C ALA A 95 15.96 11.31 -11.48
N LEU A 96 15.79 10.46 -10.46
CA LEU A 96 16.26 10.68 -9.09
C LEU A 96 17.44 9.78 -8.70
N GLY A 97 17.96 8.95 -9.63
CA GLY A 97 18.96 7.91 -9.37
C GLY A 97 18.37 6.70 -8.66
N GLY A 98 17.76 6.90 -7.51
CA GLY A 98 17.04 5.89 -6.75
C GLY A 98 15.98 6.52 -5.87
N THR A 99 14.96 5.74 -5.51
CA THR A 99 13.88 6.18 -4.61
C THR A 99 13.24 5.00 -3.88
N ILE A 100 12.14 5.25 -3.18
CA ILE A 100 11.31 4.25 -2.51
C ILE A 100 9.93 4.24 -3.18
N LEU A 101 9.47 3.05 -3.56
CA LEU A 101 8.06 2.81 -3.87
C LEU A 101 7.34 2.41 -2.58
N SER A 102 6.32 3.17 -2.21
CA SER A 102 5.43 2.82 -1.10
C SER A 102 4.48 1.69 -1.50
N THR A 103 3.83 1.09 -0.51
CA THR A 103 2.79 0.08 -0.76
C THR A 103 1.64 0.66 -1.57
N GLU A 104 1.30 1.92 -1.34
CA GLU A 104 0.26 2.64 -2.06
C GLU A 104 0.62 2.84 -3.55
N ASP A 105 1.87 3.21 -3.84
CA ASP A 105 2.37 3.33 -5.23
C ASP A 105 2.26 1.98 -5.96
N LEU A 106 2.62 0.88 -5.26
CA LEU A 106 2.51 -0.47 -5.78
C LEU A 106 1.05 -0.87 -6.04
N PHE A 107 0.12 -0.57 -5.12
CA PHE A 107 -1.30 -0.87 -5.31
C PHE A 107 -1.88 -0.18 -6.54
N VAL A 108 -1.54 1.09 -6.76
CA VAL A 108 -2.02 1.82 -7.95
C VAL A 108 -1.56 1.14 -9.23
N TYR A 109 -0.27 0.82 -9.32
CA TYR A 109 0.26 0.16 -10.52
C TYR A 109 -0.33 -1.23 -10.72
N LEU A 110 -0.28 -2.07 -9.69
CA LEU A 110 -0.75 -3.45 -9.77
C LEU A 110 -2.25 -3.55 -10.04
N ALA A 111 -3.07 -2.68 -9.42
CA ALA A 111 -4.51 -2.68 -9.66
C ALA A 111 -4.85 -2.36 -11.12
N LYS A 112 -4.18 -1.37 -11.72
CA LYS A 112 -4.35 -1.04 -13.15
C LYS A 112 -3.96 -2.21 -14.07
N GLN A 113 -2.94 -2.97 -13.69
CA GLN A 113 -2.43 -4.09 -14.48
C GLN A 113 -3.18 -5.41 -14.26
N LEU A 114 -3.58 -5.70 -13.04
CA LEU A 114 -4.18 -6.97 -12.63
C LEU A 114 -5.71 -6.91 -12.53
N LYS A 115 -6.29 -5.72 -12.44
CA LYS A 115 -7.72 -5.43 -12.34
C LYS A 115 -8.44 -6.28 -11.27
N PRO A 116 -8.02 -6.18 -10.00
CA PRO A 116 -8.65 -6.91 -8.93
C PRO A 116 -10.09 -6.44 -8.72
N ALA A 117 -10.96 -7.31 -8.24
CA ALA A 117 -12.31 -6.91 -7.81
C ALA A 117 -12.29 -6.15 -6.48
N ARG A 118 -11.31 -6.44 -5.62
CA ARG A 118 -11.24 -5.86 -4.26
C ARG A 118 -9.80 -5.56 -3.84
N ILE A 119 -9.65 -4.48 -3.06
CA ILE A 119 -8.42 -4.11 -2.34
C ILE A 119 -8.77 -3.99 -0.85
N PHE A 120 -7.97 -4.59 0.01
CA PHE A 120 -8.09 -4.50 1.46
C PHE A 120 -6.90 -3.75 2.04
N LEU A 121 -7.16 -2.61 2.69
CA LEU A 121 -6.17 -1.83 3.42
C LEU A 121 -6.35 -2.12 4.91
N ALA A 122 -5.64 -3.13 5.39
CA ALA A 122 -5.67 -3.56 6.78
C ALA A 122 -4.56 -2.84 7.57
N GLY A 123 -4.96 -2.00 8.52
CA GLY A 123 -4.05 -1.17 9.33
C GLY A 123 -4.37 -1.23 10.82
N SER A 124 -3.99 -0.19 11.57
CA SER A 124 -4.35 -0.01 12.97
C SER A 124 -5.73 0.62 13.15
N GLU A 125 -6.14 1.45 12.17
CA GLU A 125 -7.38 2.21 12.25
C GLU A 125 -8.60 1.34 11.88
N GLU A 126 -9.70 1.52 12.59
CA GLU A 126 -10.95 0.79 12.32
C GLU A 126 -11.55 1.13 10.95
N GLY A 127 -11.20 2.28 10.40
CA GLY A 127 -11.63 2.79 9.11
C GLY A 127 -11.40 4.29 9.01
N VAL A 128 -12.22 4.99 8.24
CA VAL A 128 -12.18 6.44 8.09
C VAL A 128 -13.18 7.08 9.04
N PHE A 129 -12.75 8.02 9.86
CA PHE A 129 -13.59 8.75 10.80
C PHE A 129 -13.88 10.16 10.29
N ALA A 130 -15.14 10.61 10.46
CA ALA A 130 -15.56 11.94 10.07
C ALA A 130 -14.99 13.04 10.99
N ASP A 131 -14.68 12.71 12.23
CA ASP A 131 -14.41 13.61 13.34
C ASP A 131 -13.03 13.39 13.99
N PHE A 132 -12.01 13.11 13.18
CA PHE A 132 -10.63 13.00 13.68
C PHE A 132 -10.22 14.30 14.43
N PRO A 133 -9.54 14.26 15.58
CA PRO A 133 -8.99 13.07 16.25
C PRO A 133 -9.94 12.40 17.28
N ALA A 134 -11.20 12.81 17.37
CA ALA A 134 -12.13 12.23 18.34
C ALA A 134 -12.47 10.77 18.03
N ASN A 135 -12.50 10.39 16.74
CA ASN A 135 -12.72 9.01 16.26
C ASN A 135 -14.00 8.38 16.81
N THR A 136 -15.09 9.14 16.84
CA THR A 136 -16.39 8.66 17.36
C THR A 136 -17.39 8.34 16.25
N HIS A 137 -17.17 8.88 15.03
CA HIS A 137 -18.07 8.73 13.90
C HIS A 137 -17.37 8.04 12.74
N LEU A 138 -17.37 6.69 12.75
CA LEU A 138 -16.87 5.88 11.65
C LEU A 138 -17.73 6.07 10.41
N ILE A 139 -17.12 6.36 9.26
CA ILE A 139 -17.78 6.46 7.97
C ILE A 139 -17.87 5.04 7.37
N PRO A 140 -19.05 4.44 7.26
CA PRO A 140 -19.17 3.06 6.76
C PRO A 140 -18.93 2.94 5.26
N MET A 141 -19.19 4.02 4.50
CA MET A 141 -19.12 4.02 3.05
C MET A 141 -18.74 5.40 2.52
N ILE A 142 -17.86 5.43 1.53
CA ILE A 142 -17.46 6.63 0.79
C ILE A 142 -17.67 6.32 -0.69
N ASN A 143 -18.46 7.15 -1.36
CA ASN A 143 -18.62 7.03 -2.81
C ASN A 143 -17.37 7.57 -3.51
N ARG A 144 -16.95 6.92 -4.58
CA ARG A 144 -15.78 7.34 -5.37
C ARG A 144 -15.88 8.78 -5.91
N ASP A 145 -17.08 9.28 -6.13
CA ASP A 145 -17.33 10.63 -6.67
C ASP A 145 -17.66 11.65 -5.58
N GLU A 146 -17.71 11.22 -4.31
CA GLU A 146 -18.02 12.07 -3.18
C GLU A 146 -16.83 12.96 -2.81
N GLU A 147 -17.07 14.25 -2.57
CA GLU A 147 -16.03 15.15 -2.06
C GLU A 147 -15.78 14.88 -0.57
N LEU A 148 -14.53 14.56 -0.22
CA LEU A 148 -14.18 14.26 1.18
C LEU A 148 -14.43 15.44 2.13
N SER A 149 -14.31 16.67 1.63
CA SER A 149 -14.66 17.89 2.40
C SER A 149 -16.11 17.93 2.89
N SER A 150 -17.02 17.23 2.21
CA SER A 150 -18.44 17.17 2.60
C SER A 150 -18.73 16.19 3.72
N ILE A 151 -17.84 15.19 3.92
CA ILE A 151 -18.04 14.11 4.91
C ILE A 151 -17.08 14.20 6.09
N LEU A 152 -15.95 14.93 5.95
CA LEU A 152 -14.99 15.17 7.02
C LEU A 152 -15.31 16.48 7.75
N GLN A 153 -15.40 16.42 9.06
CA GLN A 153 -15.74 17.57 9.90
C GLN A 153 -14.49 18.25 10.49
N GLY A 154 -14.46 19.57 10.51
CA GLY A 154 -13.46 20.35 11.22
C GLY A 154 -12.03 20.19 10.68
N SER A 155 -11.05 20.10 11.57
CA SER A 155 -9.62 19.97 11.24
C SER A 155 -9.24 18.64 10.58
N ALA A 156 -10.16 17.69 10.47
CA ALA A 156 -9.95 16.44 9.74
C ALA A 156 -9.69 16.67 8.23
N SER A 157 -10.08 17.83 7.71
CA SER A 157 -9.78 18.26 6.33
C SER A 157 -8.33 18.71 6.13
N GLN A 158 -7.57 18.99 7.19
CA GLN A 158 -6.15 19.29 7.11
C GLN A 158 -5.37 18.05 7.55
N ASP A 159 -4.28 17.74 6.87
CA ASP A 159 -3.45 16.53 6.96
C ASP A 159 -2.86 16.24 8.36
N VAL A 160 -3.73 16.17 9.38
CA VAL A 160 -3.40 15.76 10.75
C VAL A 160 -3.59 14.25 10.92
N THR A 161 -4.14 13.57 9.90
CA THR A 161 -4.58 12.17 9.94
C THR A 161 -3.47 11.17 9.57
N GLY A 162 -2.19 11.56 9.60
CA GLY A 162 -1.07 10.63 9.36
C GLY A 162 -1.12 9.93 8.00
N GLY A 163 -1.66 10.57 6.98
CA GLY A 163 -1.74 10.04 5.62
C GLY A 163 -3.05 9.31 5.28
N MET A 164 -4.05 9.26 6.17
CA MET A 164 -5.35 8.61 5.87
C MET A 164 -6.08 9.33 4.74
N LEU A 165 -6.13 10.66 4.76
CA LEU A 165 -6.74 11.45 3.69
C LEU A 165 -6.09 11.17 2.33
N THR A 166 -4.76 11.12 2.30
CA THR A 166 -4.00 10.78 1.08
C THR A 166 -4.37 9.39 0.57
N LYS A 167 -4.48 8.40 1.46
CA LYS A 167 -4.89 7.03 1.12
C LYS A 167 -6.31 6.99 0.54
N VAL A 168 -7.26 7.67 1.19
CA VAL A 168 -8.66 7.71 0.73
C VAL A 168 -8.75 8.37 -0.65
N ASN A 169 -8.11 9.52 -0.85
CA ASN A 169 -8.08 10.21 -2.15
C ASN A 169 -7.51 9.30 -3.25
N LEU A 170 -6.41 8.60 -2.95
CA LEU A 170 -5.76 7.70 -3.89
C LEU A 170 -6.68 6.52 -4.26
N MET A 171 -7.36 5.94 -3.28
CA MET A 171 -8.27 4.81 -3.51
C MET A 171 -9.56 5.24 -4.22
N GLN A 172 -10.11 6.43 -3.92
CA GLN A 172 -11.22 6.99 -4.70
C GLN A 172 -10.83 7.20 -6.16
N ALA A 173 -9.65 7.79 -6.42
CA ALA A 173 -9.15 7.96 -7.78
C ALA A 173 -9.04 6.61 -8.51
N LEU A 174 -8.55 5.59 -7.82
CA LEU A 174 -8.42 4.25 -8.38
C LEU A 174 -9.80 3.60 -8.67
N CYS A 175 -10.80 3.79 -7.79
CA CYS A 175 -12.17 3.32 -8.02
C CYS A 175 -12.85 4.03 -9.20
N ARG A 176 -12.52 5.32 -9.46
CA ARG A 176 -13.01 6.03 -10.66
C ARG A 176 -12.38 5.44 -11.93
N GLU A 177 -11.10 5.14 -11.93
CA GLU A 177 -10.38 4.58 -13.09
C GLU A 177 -10.75 3.10 -13.36
N LEU A 178 -11.12 2.35 -12.33
CA LEU A 178 -11.42 0.92 -12.41
C LEU A 178 -12.86 0.65 -11.94
N PRO A 179 -13.86 0.83 -12.81
CA PRO A 179 -15.25 0.57 -12.46
C PRO A 179 -15.47 -0.86 -11.95
N GLY A 180 -16.14 -0.99 -10.80
CA GLY A 180 -16.37 -2.26 -10.13
C GLY A 180 -15.29 -2.65 -9.11
N LEU A 181 -14.22 -1.87 -8.95
CA LEU A 181 -13.27 -2.03 -7.86
C LEU A 181 -13.91 -1.59 -6.54
N GLU A 182 -13.82 -2.43 -5.52
CA GLU A 182 -14.14 -2.12 -4.13
C GLU A 182 -12.85 -2.00 -3.31
N VAL A 183 -12.71 -0.94 -2.53
CA VAL A 183 -11.61 -0.79 -1.58
C VAL A 183 -12.18 -0.76 -0.16
N ARG A 184 -11.59 -1.52 0.76
CA ARG A 184 -12.02 -1.56 2.14
C ARG A 184 -10.87 -1.25 3.08
N ILE A 185 -11.08 -0.29 3.98
CA ILE A 185 -10.14 0.14 5.02
C ILE A 185 -10.66 -0.35 6.36
N PHE A 186 -9.85 -1.12 7.11
CA PHE A 186 -10.25 -1.68 8.39
C PHE A 186 -9.05 -2.00 9.29
N SER A 187 -9.30 -2.21 10.59
CA SER A 187 -8.25 -2.61 11.54
C SER A 187 -7.91 -4.09 11.40
N ALA A 188 -6.60 -4.38 11.32
CA ALA A 188 -6.05 -5.73 11.39
C ALA A 188 -5.82 -6.22 12.84
N GLU A 189 -6.07 -5.40 13.86
CA GLU A 189 -5.89 -5.78 15.27
C GLU A 189 -6.88 -6.87 15.69
N ASP A 190 -8.11 -6.83 15.16
CA ASP A 190 -9.05 -7.96 15.25
C ASP A 190 -8.82 -8.90 14.05
N PRO A 191 -8.26 -10.11 14.27
CA PRO A 191 -7.98 -11.06 13.19
C PRO A 191 -9.24 -11.54 12.46
N THR A 192 -10.44 -11.36 13.04
CA THR A 192 -11.71 -11.72 12.39
C THR A 192 -12.11 -10.74 11.29
N ASN A 193 -11.59 -9.51 11.30
CA ASN A 193 -11.94 -8.46 10.34
C ASN A 193 -11.53 -8.82 8.92
N LEU A 194 -10.36 -9.40 8.73
CA LEU A 194 -9.95 -9.88 7.40
C LEU A 194 -10.90 -10.95 6.88
N SER A 195 -11.28 -11.91 7.73
CA SER A 195 -12.24 -12.95 7.35
C SER A 195 -13.62 -12.37 7.00
N LYS A 196 -14.10 -11.38 7.78
CA LYS A 196 -15.34 -10.64 7.48
C LYS A 196 -15.25 -9.95 6.13
N ALA A 197 -14.17 -9.20 5.87
CA ALA A 197 -13.95 -8.50 4.62
C ALA A 197 -13.93 -9.45 3.41
N MET A 198 -13.22 -10.57 3.52
CA MET A 198 -13.18 -11.61 2.45
C MET A 198 -14.55 -12.20 2.16
N GLN A 199 -15.40 -12.35 3.17
CA GLN A 199 -16.78 -12.84 3.05
C GLN A 199 -17.78 -11.76 2.58
N GLY A 200 -17.33 -10.52 2.33
CA GLY A 200 -18.19 -9.41 1.95
C GLY A 200 -19.02 -8.83 3.11
N LYS A 201 -18.74 -9.24 4.35
CA LYS A 201 -19.43 -8.69 5.53
C LYS A 201 -18.99 -7.26 5.82
N PRO A 202 -19.86 -6.41 6.39
CA PRO A 202 -19.50 -5.07 6.78
C PRO A 202 -18.36 -5.07 7.80
N VAL A 203 -17.29 -4.33 7.49
CA VAL A 203 -16.17 -4.03 8.39
C VAL A 203 -15.46 -2.79 7.89
N GLY A 204 -15.14 -1.87 8.77
CA GLY A 204 -14.46 -0.62 8.43
C GLY A 204 -15.21 0.26 7.44
N THR A 205 -14.47 0.95 6.59
CA THR A 205 -14.99 1.85 5.55
C THR A 205 -14.85 1.20 4.17
N LEU A 206 -15.94 1.20 3.40
CA LEU A 206 -15.97 0.79 2.00
C LEU A 206 -15.85 2.02 1.09
N ILE A 207 -14.99 1.98 0.07
CA ILE A 207 -14.88 2.96 -1.02
C ILE A 207 -15.23 2.22 -2.32
N HIS A 208 -16.16 2.78 -3.13
CA HIS A 208 -16.59 2.15 -4.38
C HIS A 208 -17.10 3.13 -5.43
#